data_7e95c286287e87138af2a57c981ababc
#
_entry.id   7e95c286287e87138af2a57c981ababc
#
_cell.length_a   1.000
_cell.length_b   1.000
_cell.length_c   1.000
_cell.angle_alpha   90.00
_cell.angle_beta   90.00
_cell.angle_gamma   90.00
#
_symmetry.space_group_name_H-M   'P 1'
#
loop_
_entity.id
_entity.type
_entity.pdbx_description
1 polymer ?
#
loop_
_entity_poly.entity_id
_entity_poly.type
_entity_poly.pdbx_seq_one_letter_code
_entity_poly.pdbx_strand_id
1 'polypeptide(L)'
;VVPHVDDVITAKKMVSNCRYPPLGHRSMTGSLPQVNFESYDIGNLSKEINSATLLVLMIETPQAVDNANAIAGIDGVDVLLIGTNDLCMEMGIPGQFDHKSIVDAYDTVIEACEKHGKHAGMGGVYNPELMARYITRGMRFILSGSDLSFMMAGAKIQAAAIRGLI
;
A
#
# COMPACT_ATOMS: atom_id res chain seq x y z
N VAL A 1 0.22 6.52 0.88
CA VAL A 1 0.81 5.31 1.50
C VAL A 1 1.49 5.73 2.80
N VAL A 2 1.18 5.03 3.91
CA VAL A 2 1.70 5.35 5.26
C VAL A 2 2.43 4.12 5.81
N PRO A 3 3.75 4.20 6.05
CA PRO A 3 4.52 3.09 6.60
C PRO A 3 4.32 2.93 8.11
N HIS A 4 4.76 1.80 8.63
CA HIS A 4 4.86 1.47 10.07
C HIS A 4 3.56 1.68 10.84
N VAL A 5 2.48 1.05 10.40
CA VAL A 5 1.18 1.10 11.07
C VAL A 5 0.95 -0.22 11.80
N ASP A 6 1.34 -0.27 13.07
CA ASP A 6 1.36 -1.51 13.85
C ASP A 6 0.08 -1.75 14.67
N ASP A 7 -0.71 -0.71 14.92
CA ASP A 7 -1.88 -0.81 15.78
C ASP A 7 -3.06 0.10 15.37
N VAL A 8 -4.20 -0.15 15.99
CA VAL A 8 -5.45 0.58 15.76
C VAL A 8 -5.35 2.08 16.11
N ILE A 9 -4.55 2.44 17.13
CA ILE A 9 -4.42 3.84 17.56
C ILE A 9 -3.67 4.62 16.48
N THR A 10 -2.55 4.08 16.01
CA THR A 10 -1.76 4.64 14.90
C THR A 10 -2.60 4.72 13.63
N ALA A 11 -3.31 3.65 13.27
CA ALA A 11 -4.17 3.62 12.08
C ALA A 11 -5.26 4.69 12.13
N LYS A 12 -5.97 4.85 13.25
CA LYS A 12 -6.98 5.92 13.44
C LYS A 12 -6.37 7.31 13.33
N LYS A 13 -5.18 7.52 13.87
CA LYS A 13 -4.45 8.79 13.73
C LYS A 13 -4.13 9.08 12.26
N MET A 14 -3.72 8.08 11.49
CA MET A 14 -3.45 8.27 10.05
C MET A 14 -4.72 8.59 9.27
N VAL A 15 -5.84 7.91 9.55
CA VAL A 15 -7.15 8.27 8.96
C VAL A 15 -7.49 9.72 9.29
N SER A 16 -7.39 10.10 10.57
CA SER A 16 -7.67 11.47 11.02
C SER A 16 -6.84 12.52 10.27
N ASN A 17 -5.56 12.25 10.02
CA ASN A 17 -4.66 13.17 9.35
C ASN A 17 -4.84 13.22 7.82
N CYS A 18 -5.31 12.13 7.21
CA CYS A 18 -5.39 11.99 5.75
C CYS A 18 -6.77 12.31 5.18
N ARG A 19 -7.82 12.20 5.99
CA ARG A 19 -9.22 12.43 5.57
C ARG A 19 -9.74 13.79 6.04
N TYR A 20 -10.56 14.41 5.22
CA TYR A 20 -11.31 15.60 5.61
C TYR A 20 -12.51 15.24 6.50
N PRO A 21 -13.03 16.18 7.30
CA PRO A 21 -14.27 15.98 8.04
C PRO A 21 -15.43 15.49 7.15
N PRO A 22 -16.30 14.61 7.64
CA PRO A 22 -16.40 14.08 9.02
C PRO A 22 -15.51 12.88 9.31
N LEU A 23 -14.82 12.29 8.32
CA LEU A 23 -14.00 11.08 8.47
C LEU A 23 -12.67 11.34 9.20
N GLY A 24 -12.14 12.54 9.09
CA GLY A 24 -10.87 12.93 9.70
C GLY A 24 -10.82 14.41 10.02
N HIS A 25 -9.61 14.92 10.23
CA HIS A 25 -9.34 16.31 10.62
C HIS A 25 -8.30 16.99 9.71
N ARG A 26 -8.09 16.47 8.50
CA ARG A 26 -7.18 17.09 7.54
C ARG A 26 -7.59 18.55 7.29
N SER A 27 -6.63 19.47 7.35
CA SER A 27 -6.87 20.89 7.08
C SER A 27 -7.25 21.08 5.60
N MET A 28 -8.25 21.92 5.36
CA MET A 28 -8.75 22.27 4.03
C MET A 28 -8.34 23.68 3.64
N THR A 29 -7.97 23.86 2.39
CA THR A 29 -7.81 25.16 1.73
C THR A 29 -8.66 25.21 0.47
N GLY A 30 -9.10 26.39 0.07
CA GLY A 30 -9.92 26.59 -1.13
C GLY A 30 -9.15 26.50 -2.45
N SER A 31 -7.82 26.35 -2.41
CA SER A 31 -6.99 26.27 -3.60
C SER A 31 -6.01 25.09 -3.46
N LEU A 32 -6.35 23.99 -4.11
CA LEU A 32 -5.62 22.71 -4.03
C LEU A 32 -5.06 22.31 -5.40
N PRO A 33 -3.86 21.73 -5.46
CA PRO A 33 -3.27 21.23 -6.70
C PRO A 33 -4.11 20.12 -7.33
N GLN A 34 -4.85 19.33 -6.53
CA GLN A 34 -5.75 18.26 -7.01
C GLN A 34 -6.89 18.78 -7.89
N VAL A 35 -7.20 20.06 -7.82
CA VAL A 35 -8.22 20.74 -8.62
C VAL A 35 -7.60 21.89 -9.43
N ASN A 36 -6.35 21.77 -9.84
CA ASN A 36 -5.62 22.74 -10.67
C ASN A 36 -5.65 24.18 -10.08
N PHE A 37 -5.73 24.30 -8.73
CA PHE A 37 -5.86 25.57 -8.00
C PHE A 37 -7.10 26.40 -8.35
N GLU A 38 -8.11 25.78 -8.97
CA GLU A 38 -9.40 26.42 -9.22
C GLU A 38 -10.21 26.55 -7.93
N SER A 39 -11.14 27.52 -7.92
CA SER A 39 -12.04 27.73 -6.78
C SER A 39 -13.23 26.81 -6.84
N TYR A 40 -13.47 26.07 -5.76
CA TYR A 40 -14.60 25.15 -5.62
C TYR A 40 -15.37 25.40 -4.31
N ASP A 41 -16.60 24.92 -4.25
CA ASP A 41 -17.33 24.82 -2.97
C ASP A 41 -16.62 23.83 -2.04
N ILE A 42 -16.10 24.34 -0.92
CA ILE A 42 -15.24 23.57 0.01
C ILE A 42 -15.95 22.34 0.56
N GLY A 43 -17.27 22.45 0.83
CA GLY A 43 -18.06 21.36 1.39
C GLY A 43 -18.18 20.17 0.43
N ASN A 44 -18.36 20.43 -0.86
CA ASN A 44 -18.43 19.40 -1.89
C ASN A 44 -17.02 18.87 -2.23
N LEU A 45 -16.04 19.76 -2.36
CA LEU A 45 -14.67 19.41 -2.69
C LEU A 45 -14.07 18.45 -1.65
N SER A 46 -14.31 18.66 -0.35
CA SER A 46 -13.80 17.77 0.70
C SER A 46 -14.36 16.34 0.58
N LYS A 47 -15.61 16.19 0.21
CA LYS A 47 -16.25 14.88 0.00
C LYS A 47 -15.68 14.18 -1.24
N GLU A 48 -15.53 14.91 -2.34
CA GLU A 48 -14.98 14.38 -3.60
C GLU A 48 -13.52 13.94 -3.42
N ILE A 49 -12.69 14.74 -2.73
CA ILE A 49 -11.31 14.36 -2.47
C ILE A 49 -11.24 13.15 -1.53
N ASN A 50 -12.08 13.08 -0.49
CA ASN A 50 -12.14 11.90 0.37
C ASN A 50 -12.48 10.64 -0.44
N SER A 51 -13.44 10.72 -1.37
CA SER A 51 -13.83 9.57 -2.20
C SER A 51 -12.79 9.20 -3.27
N ALA A 52 -12.02 10.16 -3.75
CA ALA A 52 -10.97 9.96 -4.76
C ALA A 52 -9.61 9.57 -4.16
N THR A 53 -9.44 9.64 -2.84
CA THR A 53 -8.17 9.35 -2.17
C THR A 53 -8.15 7.91 -1.67
N LEU A 54 -7.14 7.13 -2.05
CA LEU A 54 -6.82 5.85 -1.43
C LEU A 54 -5.89 6.07 -0.22
N LEU A 55 -6.32 5.61 0.96
CA LEU A 55 -5.45 5.53 2.13
C LEU A 55 -4.91 4.11 2.26
N VAL A 56 -3.63 3.97 2.02
CA VAL A 56 -2.89 2.71 2.07
C VAL A 56 -2.05 2.68 3.33
N LEU A 57 -2.30 1.72 4.22
CA LEU A 57 -1.51 1.50 5.43
C LEU A 57 -0.58 0.31 5.25
N MET A 58 0.71 0.47 5.56
CA MET A 58 1.69 -0.60 5.40
C MET A 58 1.74 -1.48 6.63
N ILE A 59 1.66 -2.77 6.40
CA ILE A 59 1.76 -3.87 7.36
C ILE A 59 3.14 -4.49 7.19
N GLU A 60 4.05 -4.17 8.11
CA GLU A 60 5.49 -4.42 7.98
C GLU A 60 6.09 -5.17 9.16
N THR A 61 5.29 -5.43 10.19
CA THR A 61 5.71 -6.13 11.40
C THR A 61 4.76 -7.26 11.76
N PRO A 62 5.21 -8.28 12.54
CA PRO A 62 4.32 -9.31 13.08
C PRO A 62 3.15 -8.72 13.88
N GLN A 63 3.40 -7.66 14.67
CA GLN A 63 2.35 -6.95 15.41
C GLN A 63 1.29 -6.36 14.49
N ALA A 64 1.70 -5.75 13.36
CA ALA A 64 0.76 -5.22 12.37
C ALA A 64 -0.10 -6.32 11.74
N VAL A 65 0.50 -7.49 11.45
CA VAL A 65 -0.23 -8.66 10.95
C VAL A 65 -1.27 -9.14 11.96
N ASP A 66 -0.91 -9.26 13.24
CA ASP A 66 -1.84 -9.66 14.30
C ASP A 66 -3.00 -8.67 14.45
N ASN A 67 -2.77 -7.39 14.20
CA ASN A 67 -3.76 -6.33 14.25
C ASN A 67 -4.50 -6.09 12.92
N ALA A 68 -4.18 -6.80 11.84
CA ALA A 68 -4.70 -6.54 10.49
C ALA A 68 -6.23 -6.50 10.43
N ASN A 69 -6.91 -7.43 11.11
CA ASN A 69 -8.38 -7.45 11.14
C ASN A 69 -8.97 -6.19 11.83
N ALA A 70 -8.36 -5.72 12.90
CA ALA A 70 -8.83 -4.52 13.60
C ALA A 70 -8.51 -3.24 12.81
N ILE A 71 -7.37 -3.20 12.13
CA ILE A 71 -6.96 -2.07 11.27
C ILE A 71 -7.84 -2.00 10.02
N ALA A 72 -8.12 -3.14 9.36
CA ALA A 72 -9.01 -3.21 8.20
C ALA A 72 -10.44 -2.76 8.52
N GLY A 73 -10.91 -2.97 9.75
CA GLY A 73 -12.23 -2.54 10.22
C GLY A 73 -12.38 -1.02 10.44
N ILE A 74 -11.33 -0.23 10.25
CA ILE A 74 -11.39 1.23 10.47
C ILE A 74 -11.96 1.92 9.23
N ASP A 75 -13.00 2.73 9.43
CA ASP A 75 -13.54 3.58 8.38
C ASP A 75 -12.49 4.59 7.89
N GLY A 76 -12.38 4.74 6.56
CA GLY A 76 -11.40 5.63 5.94
C GLY A 76 -10.07 4.96 5.57
N VAL A 77 -9.83 3.70 5.97
CA VAL A 77 -8.77 2.84 5.41
C VAL A 77 -9.29 2.17 4.15
N ASP A 78 -8.49 2.09 3.10
CA ASP A 78 -8.86 1.44 1.83
C ASP A 78 -8.02 0.20 1.54
N VAL A 79 -6.72 0.26 1.84
CA VAL A 79 -5.77 -0.80 1.51
C VAL A 79 -4.89 -1.12 2.71
N LEU A 80 -4.68 -2.40 2.98
CA LEU A 80 -3.56 -2.89 3.80
C LEU A 80 -2.47 -3.43 2.87
N LEU A 81 -1.32 -2.78 2.86
CA LEU A 81 -0.19 -3.12 1.98
C LEU A 81 0.90 -3.84 2.77
N ILE A 82 1.18 -5.08 2.46
CA ILE A 82 2.32 -5.78 3.06
C ILE A 82 3.62 -5.26 2.46
N GLY A 83 4.47 -4.65 3.30
CA GLY A 83 5.86 -4.32 3.01
C GLY A 83 6.74 -5.56 3.25
N THR A 84 6.85 -6.43 2.25
CA THR A 84 7.38 -7.80 2.44
C THR A 84 8.85 -7.82 2.88
N ASN A 85 9.66 -6.88 2.39
CA ASN A 85 11.07 -6.81 2.80
C ASN A 85 11.19 -6.52 4.30
N ASP A 86 10.47 -5.50 4.78
CA ASP A 86 10.52 -5.08 6.18
C ASP A 86 9.90 -6.12 7.08
N LEU A 87 8.78 -6.73 6.66
CA LEU A 87 8.18 -7.85 7.38
C LEU A 87 9.13 -9.04 7.51
N CYS A 88 9.86 -9.40 6.45
CA CYS A 88 10.88 -10.45 6.51
C CYS A 88 12.02 -10.09 7.47
N MET A 89 12.44 -8.82 7.49
CA MET A 89 13.48 -8.34 8.40
C MET A 89 13.02 -8.44 9.86
N GLU A 90 11.81 -7.97 10.17
CA GLU A 90 11.22 -8.02 11.51
C GLU A 90 10.97 -9.46 12.00
N MET A 91 10.69 -10.39 11.08
CA MET A 91 10.56 -11.82 11.40
C MET A 91 11.91 -12.56 11.50
N GLY A 92 13.04 -11.90 11.24
CA GLY A 92 14.37 -12.52 11.27
C GLY A 92 14.64 -13.49 10.09
N ILE A 93 13.92 -13.36 8.99
CA ILE A 93 14.00 -14.20 7.80
C ILE A 93 14.22 -13.36 6.51
N PRO A 94 15.23 -12.48 6.45
CA PRO A 94 15.41 -11.55 5.35
C PRO A 94 15.50 -12.26 3.99
N GLY A 95 14.70 -11.76 3.02
CA GLY A 95 14.67 -12.29 1.64
C GLY A 95 13.93 -13.62 1.45
N GLN A 96 13.39 -14.24 2.50
CA GLN A 96 12.67 -15.51 2.40
C GLN A 96 11.17 -15.28 2.15
N PHE A 97 10.85 -14.71 0.98
CA PHE A 97 9.49 -14.28 0.61
C PHE A 97 8.46 -15.41 0.45
N ASP A 98 8.92 -16.65 0.34
CA ASP A 98 8.10 -17.87 0.28
C ASP A 98 8.07 -18.64 1.61
N HIS A 99 8.72 -18.13 2.66
CA HIS A 99 8.70 -18.75 3.98
C HIS A 99 7.25 -18.86 4.49
N LYS A 100 6.97 -19.96 5.20
CA LYS A 100 5.60 -20.24 5.70
C LYS A 100 5.00 -19.07 6.48
N SER A 101 5.77 -18.43 7.36
CA SER A 101 5.27 -17.28 8.14
C SER A 101 4.86 -16.10 7.28
N ILE A 102 5.54 -15.86 6.15
CA ILE A 102 5.17 -14.83 5.19
C ILE A 102 3.88 -15.21 4.47
N VAL A 103 3.75 -16.46 4.04
CA VAL A 103 2.53 -16.96 3.41
C VAL A 103 1.34 -16.83 4.36
N ASP A 104 1.50 -17.22 5.62
CA ASP A 104 0.46 -17.11 6.66
C ASP A 104 0.09 -15.62 6.92
N ALA A 105 1.07 -14.71 6.95
CA ALA A 105 0.82 -13.28 7.07
C ALA A 105 0.01 -12.71 5.89
N TYR A 106 0.33 -13.14 4.66
CA TYR A 106 -0.44 -12.77 3.47
C TYR A 106 -1.90 -13.24 3.58
N ASP A 107 -2.11 -14.50 3.95
CA ASP A 107 -3.45 -15.06 4.11
C ASP A 107 -4.23 -14.29 5.20
N THR A 108 -3.60 -13.98 6.34
CA THR A 108 -4.21 -13.19 7.43
C THR A 108 -4.66 -11.80 6.96
N VAL A 109 -3.82 -11.08 6.20
CA VAL A 109 -4.15 -9.74 5.71
C VAL A 109 -5.23 -9.80 4.62
N ILE A 110 -5.19 -10.80 3.74
CA ILE A 110 -6.22 -11.01 2.73
C ILE A 110 -7.58 -11.25 3.39
N GLU A 111 -7.67 -12.18 4.33
CA GLU A 111 -8.90 -12.49 5.06
C GLU A 111 -9.45 -11.27 5.81
N ALA A 112 -8.55 -10.51 6.47
CA ALA A 112 -8.92 -9.27 7.14
C ALA A 112 -9.52 -8.24 6.17
N CYS A 113 -8.91 -8.05 5.02
CA CYS A 113 -9.40 -7.13 4.00
C CYS A 113 -10.74 -7.57 3.40
N GLU A 114 -10.88 -8.84 3.05
CA GLU A 114 -12.13 -9.40 2.51
C GLU A 114 -13.30 -9.23 3.49
N LYS A 115 -13.08 -9.55 4.76
CA LYS A 115 -14.10 -9.41 5.81
C LYS A 115 -14.64 -7.99 5.94
N HIS A 116 -13.80 -6.99 5.73
CA HIS A 116 -14.16 -5.57 5.90
C HIS A 116 -14.37 -4.82 4.57
N GLY A 117 -14.37 -5.53 3.43
CA GLY A 117 -14.54 -4.92 2.10
C GLY A 117 -13.41 -3.98 1.72
N LYS A 118 -12.18 -4.27 2.18
CA LYS A 118 -10.95 -3.53 1.87
C LYS A 118 -10.11 -4.30 0.84
N HIS A 119 -9.01 -3.70 0.38
CA HIS A 119 -8.11 -4.33 -0.57
C HIS A 119 -6.80 -4.73 0.10
N ALA A 120 -6.38 -5.97 -0.11
CA ALA A 120 -5.05 -6.40 0.28
C ALA A 120 -4.02 -6.02 -0.80
N GLY A 121 -2.88 -5.52 -0.38
CA GLY A 121 -1.79 -5.08 -1.26
C GLY A 121 -0.46 -5.71 -0.91
N MET A 122 0.45 -5.74 -1.88
CA MET A 122 1.81 -6.25 -1.73
C MET A 122 2.86 -5.35 -2.36
N GLY A 123 4.01 -5.26 -1.71
CA GLY A 123 5.20 -4.58 -2.18
C GLY A 123 6.48 -5.35 -1.82
N GLY A 124 7.55 -5.11 -2.58
CA GLY A 124 8.85 -5.75 -2.33
C GLY A 124 9.06 -7.13 -2.96
N VAL A 125 8.01 -7.73 -3.54
CA VAL A 125 8.11 -9.02 -4.24
C VAL A 125 8.00 -8.78 -5.74
N TYR A 126 9.05 -9.13 -6.48
CA TYR A 126 9.15 -8.90 -7.93
C TYR A 126 9.38 -10.20 -8.73
N ASN A 127 9.48 -11.34 -8.06
CA ASN A 127 9.53 -12.64 -8.71
C ASN A 127 8.14 -12.97 -9.30
N PRO A 128 8.02 -13.23 -10.62
CA PRO A 128 6.72 -13.43 -11.27
C PRO A 128 5.90 -14.59 -10.71
N GLU A 129 6.55 -15.67 -10.30
CA GLU A 129 5.87 -16.85 -9.75
C GLU A 129 5.26 -16.56 -8.38
N LEU A 130 6.01 -15.87 -7.51
CA LEU A 130 5.51 -15.44 -6.21
C LEU A 130 4.42 -14.38 -6.35
N MET A 131 4.58 -13.43 -7.28
CA MET A 131 3.54 -12.43 -7.57
C MET A 131 2.25 -13.11 -8.03
N ALA A 132 2.33 -14.05 -8.99
CA ALA A 132 1.17 -14.79 -9.48
C ALA A 132 0.48 -15.55 -8.34
N ARG A 133 1.25 -16.21 -7.47
CA ARG A 133 0.75 -16.93 -6.30
C ARG A 133 -0.06 -16.01 -5.37
N TYR A 134 0.48 -14.87 -5.00
CA TYR A 134 -0.18 -13.94 -4.07
C TYR A 134 -1.37 -13.22 -4.71
N ILE A 135 -1.28 -12.85 -5.99
CA ILE A 135 -2.41 -12.27 -6.75
C ILE A 135 -3.57 -13.29 -6.82
N THR A 136 -3.28 -14.55 -7.10
CA THR A 136 -4.30 -15.61 -7.13
C THR A 136 -4.96 -15.80 -5.76
N ARG A 137 -4.23 -15.59 -4.65
CA ARG A 137 -4.75 -15.67 -3.29
C ARG A 137 -5.66 -14.50 -2.91
N GLY A 138 -5.56 -13.34 -3.57
CA GLY A 138 -6.43 -12.21 -3.26
C GLY A 138 -5.74 -10.85 -3.17
N MET A 139 -4.43 -10.76 -3.44
CA MET A 139 -3.78 -9.45 -3.53
C MET A 139 -4.30 -8.66 -4.72
N ARG A 140 -4.68 -7.38 -4.50
CA ARG A 140 -5.29 -6.52 -5.52
C ARG A 140 -4.56 -5.21 -5.74
N PHE A 141 -3.84 -4.70 -4.74
CA PHE A 141 -3.01 -3.50 -4.86
C PHE A 141 -1.53 -3.91 -4.95
N ILE A 142 -0.93 -3.78 -6.13
CA ILE A 142 0.38 -4.35 -6.41
C ILE A 142 1.40 -3.25 -6.70
N LEU A 143 2.46 -3.14 -5.89
CA LEU A 143 3.63 -2.33 -6.22
C LEU A 143 4.55 -3.15 -7.12
N SER A 144 4.47 -2.93 -8.43
CA SER A 144 5.12 -3.76 -9.45
C SER A 144 6.55 -3.31 -9.80
N GLY A 145 7.04 -2.22 -9.24
CA GLY A 145 8.37 -1.65 -9.49
C GLY A 145 8.43 -0.15 -9.28
N SER A 146 9.50 0.47 -9.75
CA SER A 146 9.68 1.92 -9.73
C SER A 146 10.11 2.45 -11.09
N ASP A 147 9.90 3.74 -11.31
CA ASP A 147 10.36 4.47 -12.51
C ASP A 147 11.86 4.28 -12.75
N LEU A 148 12.68 4.40 -11.69
CA LEU A 148 14.12 4.17 -11.77
C LEU A 148 14.45 2.73 -12.20
N SER A 149 13.77 1.72 -11.65
CA SER A 149 14.03 0.32 -12.02
C SER A 149 13.69 0.05 -13.49
N PHE A 150 12.58 0.60 -13.98
CA PHE A 150 12.15 0.46 -15.38
C PHE A 150 13.11 1.20 -16.33
N MET A 151 13.50 2.43 -15.99
CA MET A 151 14.47 3.21 -16.76
C MET A 151 15.83 2.50 -16.84
N MET A 152 16.35 2.00 -15.72
CA MET A 152 17.63 1.29 -15.68
C MET A 152 17.61 -0.03 -16.44
N ALA A 153 16.49 -0.77 -16.38
CA ALA A 153 16.33 -2.00 -17.16
C ALA A 153 16.35 -1.71 -18.66
N GLY A 154 15.59 -0.69 -19.12
CA GLY A 154 15.59 -0.26 -20.51
C GLY A 154 16.96 0.23 -21.00
N ALA A 155 17.65 1.03 -20.19
CA ALA A 155 18.99 1.53 -20.50
C ALA A 155 20.02 0.40 -20.63
N LYS A 156 19.97 -0.62 -19.75
CA LYS A 156 20.85 -1.81 -19.82
C LYS A 156 20.61 -2.61 -21.10
N ILE A 157 19.36 -2.83 -21.48
CA ILE A 157 19.01 -3.55 -22.71
C ILE A 157 19.55 -2.79 -23.93
N GLN A 158 19.33 -1.49 -24.02
CA GLN A 158 19.78 -0.66 -25.13
C GLN A 158 21.33 -0.61 -25.21
N ALA A 159 22.01 -0.44 -24.09
CA ALA A 159 23.47 -0.44 -24.04
C ALA A 159 24.06 -1.79 -24.48
N ALA A 160 23.47 -2.92 -24.08
CA ALA A 160 23.88 -4.25 -24.50
C ALA A 160 23.69 -4.45 -26.02
N ALA A 161 22.55 -4.01 -26.56
CA ALA A 161 22.28 -4.09 -28.00
C ALA A 161 23.33 -3.31 -28.83
N ILE A 162 23.66 -2.07 -28.44
CA ILE A 162 24.67 -1.26 -29.15
C ILE A 162 26.06 -1.89 -29.06
N ARG A 163 26.45 -2.40 -27.89
CA ARG A 163 27.76 -3.09 -27.73
C ARG A 163 27.85 -4.37 -28.56
N GLY A 164 26.78 -5.04 -28.83
CA GLY A 164 26.71 -6.21 -29.69
C GLY A 164 26.83 -5.90 -31.19
N LEU A 165 26.84 -4.62 -31.60
CA LEU A 165 27.05 -4.17 -32.98
C LEU A 165 28.52 -3.89 -33.32
N ILE A 166 29.41 -3.89 -32.33
CA ILE A 166 30.83 -3.66 -32.44
C ILE A 166 31.56 -4.98 -32.33
#